data_d30a643e0e5dff1c556c00c8075f8047
#
_entry.id   d30a643e0e5dff1c556c00c8075f8047
#
_cell.length_a   1.000
_cell.length_b   1.000
_cell.length_c   1.000
_cell.angle_alpha   90.00
_cell.angle_beta   90.00
_cell.angle_gamma   90.00
#
_symmetry.space_group_name_H-M   'P 1'
#
loop_
_entity.id
_entity.type
_entity.pdbx_description
1 polymer ?
#
loop_
_entity_poly.entity_id
_entity_poly.type
_entity_poly.pdbx_seq_one_letter_code
_entity_poly.pdbx_strand_id
1 'polypeptide(L)'
;MHNTQKNIHKRRIIIQKICVFILVKGKKRLYTKDYKQNSSIPTEHSIERKQRIERIMIKAGIIGATGYAGGELVRILMGHKDVEIKWYGSRSYIDQKYAAVYQNMVQIVEDVCKDDNMEELADQVDVIFTATPQGFCASLLNEDILSKVKVIDLSADFRIKDQNVYEEWYKIEHKSPQFLPEAVYGLCEINREQIKGARILANPGCYPTCSILSIYPLAKEGLIDMNTLIIDAKSGTSGAGRGAKVDNLYCEVNENIKAYGVASHRHTPEIEEQL
;
A
#
# COMPACT_ATOMS: atom_id res chain seq x y z
N MET A 1 9.77 21.72 -15.98
CA MET A 1 9.73 21.14 -14.62
C MET A 1 8.32 20.73 -14.16
N HIS A 2 7.24 21.47 -14.47
CA HIS A 2 5.88 21.16 -14.02
C HIS A 2 5.28 19.85 -14.58
N ASN A 3 5.72 19.42 -15.76
CA ASN A 3 5.20 18.20 -16.42
C ASN A 3 5.83 16.91 -15.89
N THR A 4 7.04 16.98 -15.36
CA THR A 4 7.77 15.81 -14.87
C THR A 4 7.21 15.36 -13.50
N GLN A 5 6.86 16.30 -12.63
CA GLN A 5 6.24 15.98 -11.34
C GLN A 5 4.84 15.37 -11.49
N LYS A 6 4.02 15.86 -12.43
CA LYS A 6 2.71 15.26 -12.72
C LYS A 6 2.82 13.82 -13.26
N ASN A 7 3.88 13.52 -14.03
CA ASN A 7 4.09 12.17 -14.55
C ASN A 7 4.61 11.19 -13.49
N ILE A 8 5.46 11.64 -12.56
CA ILE A 8 5.95 10.82 -11.44
C ILE A 8 4.80 10.50 -10.49
N HIS A 9 3.94 11.48 -10.19
CA HIS A 9 2.76 11.28 -9.35
C HIS A 9 1.75 10.31 -9.99
N LYS A 10 1.51 10.42 -11.30
CA LYS A 10 0.67 9.48 -12.05
C LYS A 10 1.22 8.06 -12.08
N ARG A 11 2.54 7.88 -12.20
CA ARG A 11 3.17 6.54 -12.19
C ARG A 11 3.11 5.88 -10.80
N ARG A 12 3.29 6.63 -9.72
CA ARG A 12 3.13 6.13 -8.35
C ARG A 12 1.69 5.66 -8.07
N ILE A 13 0.70 6.39 -8.55
CA ILE A 13 -0.72 6.02 -8.49
C ILE A 13 -1.00 4.73 -9.27
N ILE A 14 -0.32 4.52 -10.40
CA ILE A 14 -0.47 3.31 -11.22
C ILE A 14 0.10 2.08 -10.50
N ILE A 15 1.25 2.20 -9.83
CA ILE A 15 1.91 1.10 -9.11
C ILE A 15 1.02 0.63 -7.95
N GLN A 16 0.50 1.54 -7.13
CA GLN A 16 -0.41 1.19 -6.04
C GLN A 16 -1.74 0.61 -6.55
N LYS A 17 -2.29 1.12 -7.66
CA LYS A 17 -3.48 0.54 -8.30
C LYS A 17 -3.25 -0.89 -8.79
N ILE A 18 -2.06 -1.20 -9.28
CA ILE A 18 -1.70 -2.53 -9.79
C ILE A 18 -1.60 -3.54 -8.64
N CYS A 19 -1.00 -3.19 -7.50
CA CYS A 19 -0.91 -4.07 -6.34
C CYS A 19 -2.29 -4.48 -5.82
N VAL A 20 -3.20 -3.54 -5.63
CA VAL A 20 -4.60 -3.83 -5.22
C VAL A 20 -5.30 -4.73 -6.24
N PHE A 21 -5.11 -4.46 -7.53
CA PHE A 21 -5.76 -5.22 -8.60
C PHE A 21 -5.26 -6.67 -8.68
N ILE A 22 -3.98 -6.93 -8.43
CA ILE A 22 -3.39 -8.28 -8.50
C ILE A 22 -3.81 -9.14 -7.32
N LEU A 23 -3.75 -8.60 -6.09
CA LEU A 23 -4.17 -9.31 -4.87
C LEU A 23 -5.63 -9.73 -4.91
N VAL A 24 -6.44 -8.93 -5.55
CA VAL A 24 -7.88 -9.09 -5.60
C VAL A 24 -8.35 -10.03 -6.69
N LYS A 25 -7.70 -10.04 -7.86
CA LYS A 25 -8.09 -10.96 -8.96
C LYS A 25 -7.85 -12.43 -8.64
N GLY A 26 -6.98 -12.77 -7.69
CA GLY A 26 -6.71 -14.17 -7.30
C GLY A 26 -7.91 -14.93 -6.73
N LYS A 27 -8.96 -14.25 -6.26
CA LYS A 27 -10.17 -14.89 -5.70
C LYS A 27 -11.30 -15.14 -6.72
N LYS A 28 -11.19 -14.75 -8.00
CA LYS A 28 -12.27 -14.88 -8.98
C LYS A 28 -11.86 -15.48 -10.32
N ARG A 29 -12.56 -16.55 -10.72
CA ARG A 29 -12.58 -17.05 -12.10
C ARG A 29 -13.01 -15.94 -13.05
N LEU A 30 -12.11 -15.57 -13.97
CA LEU A 30 -12.42 -14.68 -15.08
C LEU A 30 -13.41 -15.38 -16.02
N TYR A 31 -14.60 -14.83 -16.16
CA TYR A 31 -15.41 -15.06 -17.35
C TYR A 31 -14.90 -14.11 -18.44
N THR A 32 -14.07 -14.62 -19.34
CA THR A 32 -13.85 -13.98 -20.64
C THR A 32 -15.11 -14.18 -21.48
N LYS A 33 -15.82 -13.12 -21.78
CA LYS A 33 -16.86 -13.13 -22.77
C LYS A 33 -16.29 -12.66 -24.09
N ASP A 34 -16.18 -13.58 -25.03
CA ASP A 34 -16.01 -13.25 -26.44
C ASP A 34 -17.21 -12.42 -26.92
N TYR A 35 -16.94 -11.17 -27.31
CA TYR A 35 -17.92 -10.36 -28.02
C TYR A 35 -17.97 -10.81 -29.48
N LYS A 36 -18.93 -11.67 -29.82
CA LYS A 36 -19.43 -11.76 -31.20
C LYS A 36 -20.53 -10.74 -31.37
N GLN A 37 -20.29 -9.75 -32.23
CA GLN A 37 -21.33 -8.89 -32.76
C GLN A 37 -22.34 -9.73 -33.53
N ASN A 38 -23.57 -9.74 -33.05
CA ASN A 38 -24.75 -10.07 -33.88
C ASN A 38 -25.83 -9.04 -33.60
N SER A 39 -26.18 -8.32 -34.64
CA SER A 39 -27.26 -7.37 -34.72
C SER A 39 -28.61 -8.10 -34.71
N SER A 40 -29.30 -8.11 -33.57
CA SER A 40 -30.73 -8.40 -33.49
C SER A 40 -31.32 -7.65 -32.29
N ILE A 41 -32.50 -7.06 -32.51
CA ILE A 41 -33.25 -6.29 -31.53
C ILE A 41 -33.51 -7.14 -30.28
N PRO A 42 -33.21 -6.62 -29.04
CA PRO A 42 -33.35 -7.39 -27.83
C PRO A 42 -34.84 -7.63 -27.51
N THR A 43 -35.22 -8.88 -27.29
CA THR A 43 -36.52 -9.24 -26.71
C THR A 43 -36.53 -8.99 -25.20
N GLU A 44 -37.70 -8.69 -24.59
CA GLU A 44 -37.86 -8.36 -23.15
C GLU A 44 -37.13 -9.35 -22.21
N HIS A 45 -37.06 -10.65 -22.55
CA HIS A 45 -36.32 -11.66 -21.81
C HIS A 45 -34.77 -11.45 -21.83
N SER A 46 -34.24 -10.69 -22.81
CA SER A 46 -32.81 -10.39 -22.87
C SER A 46 -32.44 -9.15 -22.01
N ILE A 47 -33.43 -8.36 -21.65
CA ILE A 47 -33.28 -7.19 -20.78
C ILE A 47 -33.19 -7.63 -19.32
N GLU A 48 -33.98 -8.62 -18.88
CA GLU A 48 -33.92 -9.18 -17.53
C GLU A 48 -32.60 -9.95 -17.26
N ARG A 49 -32.02 -10.59 -18.28
CA ARG A 49 -30.67 -11.21 -18.16
C ARG A 49 -29.50 -10.19 -18.10
N LYS A 50 -29.71 -8.93 -18.51
CA LYS A 50 -28.75 -7.84 -18.34
C LYS A 50 -28.79 -7.21 -16.95
N GLN A 51 -29.84 -7.47 -16.18
CA GLN A 51 -29.97 -7.04 -14.79
C GLN A 51 -29.30 -8.06 -13.90
N ARG A 52 -28.23 -7.60 -13.25
CA ARG A 52 -27.54 -8.25 -12.13
C ARG A 52 -26.38 -9.20 -12.43
N ILE A 53 -25.38 -8.72 -13.09
CA ILE A 53 -24.05 -9.04 -12.61
C ILE A 53 -23.85 -8.06 -11.45
N GLU A 54 -24.25 -8.46 -10.25
CA GLU A 54 -23.83 -7.76 -9.03
C GLU A 54 -22.31 -7.73 -9.09
N ARG A 55 -21.78 -6.56 -9.28
CA ARG A 55 -20.33 -6.35 -9.28
C ARG A 55 -19.89 -6.63 -7.86
N ILE A 56 -19.28 -7.79 -7.64
CA ILE A 56 -18.79 -8.12 -6.31
C ILE A 56 -17.64 -7.16 -6.02
N MET A 57 -17.94 -6.13 -5.23
CA MET A 57 -16.94 -5.16 -4.76
C MET A 57 -16.05 -5.83 -3.71
N ILE A 58 -14.78 -5.53 -3.77
CA ILE A 58 -13.82 -5.92 -2.74
C ILE A 58 -13.92 -4.95 -1.62
N LYS A 59 -14.21 -5.46 -0.45
CA LYS A 59 -14.28 -4.68 0.76
C LYS A 59 -12.89 -4.45 1.32
N ALA A 60 -12.51 -3.20 1.50
CA ALA A 60 -11.23 -2.80 2.04
C ALA A 60 -11.38 -2.09 3.38
N GLY A 61 -10.52 -2.43 4.34
CA GLY A 61 -10.34 -1.66 5.57
C GLY A 61 -8.95 -1.02 5.58
N ILE A 62 -8.86 0.17 6.17
CA ILE A 62 -7.60 0.91 6.27
C ILE A 62 -7.36 1.27 7.72
N ILE A 63 -6.35 0.67 8.34
CA ILE A 63 -5.84 1.08 9.66
C ILE A 63 -4.81 2.20 9.44
N GLY A 64 -4.94 3.31 10.19
CA GLY A 64 -4.12 4.50 9.98
C GLY A 64 -4.59 5.39 8.82
N ALA A 65 -5.89 5.38 8.50
CA ALA A 65 -6.50 6.12 7.40
C ALA A 65 -6.28 7.64 7.46
N THR A 66 -6.02 8.20 8.64
CA THR A 66 -5.84 9.64 8.85
C THR A 66 -4.38 10.12 8.77
N GLY A 67 -3.41 9.21 8.58
CA GLY A 67 -2.04 9.56 8.21
C GLY A 67 -1.92 9.99 6.73
N TYR A 68 -0.78 10.56 6.32
CA TYR A 68 -0.60 10.96 4.92
C TYR A 68 -0.67 9.78 3.93
N ALA A 69 -0.04 8.65 4.26
CA ALA A 69 -0.11 7.44 3.44
C ALA A 69 -1.54 6.88 3.40
N GLY A 70 -2.21 6.80 4.57
CA GLY A 70 -3.60 6.35 4.68
C GLY A 70 -4.56 7.24 3.91
N GLY A 71 -4.45 8.56 4.04
CA GLY A 71 -5.29 9.51 3.31
C GLY A 71 -5.12 9.44 1.80
N GLU A 72 -3.90 9.24 1.31
CA GLU A 72 -3.65 9.03 -0.11
C GLU A 72 -4.19 7.67 -0.59
N LEU A 73 -4.10 6.63 0.23
CA LEU A 73 -4.69 5.33 -0.04
C LEU A 73 -6.23 5.42 -0.14
N VAL A 74 -6.89 6.12 0.80
CA VAL A 74 -8.34 6.41 0.73
C VAL A 74 -8.66 7.05 -0.61
N ARG A 75 -7.97 8.13 -0.98
CA ARG A 75 -8.18 8.83 -2.25
C ARG A 75 -8.04 7.92 -3.48
N ILE A 76 -7.07 7.03 -3.48
CA ILE A 76 -6.83 6.09 -4.58
C ILE A 76 -7.92 5.02 -4.64
N LEU A 77 -8.27 4.43 -3.50
CA LEU A 77 -9.26 3.34 -3.44
C LEU A 77 -10.67 3.83 -3.77
N MET A 78 -11.04 5.04 -3.39
CA MET A 78 -12.31 5.66 -3.80
C MET A 78 -12.48 5.77 -5.32
N GLY A 79 -11.36 5.95 -6.05
CA GLY A 79 -11.36 5.94 -7.51
C GLY A 79 -11.29 4.55 -8.12
N HIS A 80 -11.21 3.50 -7.32
CA HIS A 80 -11.07 2.13 -7.82
C HIS A 80 -12.43 1.49 -8.06
N LYS A 81 -12.71 1.13 -9.30
CA LYS A 81 -14.03 0.64 -9.74
C LYS A 81 -14.52 -0.68 -9.10
N ASP A 82 -13.62 -1.44 -8.49
CA ASP A 82 -13.91 -2.77 -7.94
C ASP A 82 -13.66 -2.85 -6.41
N VAL A 83 -13.44 -1.69 -5.74
CA VAL A 83 -13.16 -1.62 -4.29
C VAL A 83 -14.16 -0.71 -3.59
N GLU A 84 -14.61 -1.13 -2.43
CA GLU A 84 -15.40 -0.36 -1.48
C GLU A 84 -14.66 -0.26 -0.16
N ILE A 85 -14.44 0.95 0.36
CA ILE A 85 -13.84 1.13 1.67
C ILE A 85 -14.94 0.99 2.73
N LYS A 86 -14.75 0.06 3.66
CA LYS A 86 -15.69 -0.24 4.75
C LYS A 86 -15.23 0.27 6.11
N TRP A 87 -13.95 0.61 6.24
CA TRP A 87 -13.36 0.97 7.53
C TRP A 87 -12.27 2.01 7.38
N TYR A 88 -12.42 3.11 8.09
CA TYR A 88 -11.48 4.22 8.18
C TYR A 88 -10.86 4.23 9.58
N GLY A 89 -9.86 3.38 9.84
CA GLY A 89 -9.22 3.22 11.14
C GLY A 89 -8.35 4.42 11.53
N SER A 90 -8.54 4.92 12.75
CA SER A 90 -7.72 6.00 13.31
C SER A 90 -7.82 6.05 14.82
N ARG A 91 -6.71 5.93 15.53
CA ARG A 91 -6.67 6.07 17.00
C ARG A 91 -6.97 7.47 17.51
N SER A 92 -6.60 8.48 16.74
CA SER A 92 -6.68 9.88 17.18
C SER A 92 -8.03 10.52 16.89
N TYR A 93 -8.87 9.91 16.08
CA TYR A 93 -10.10 10.50 15.57
C TYR A 93 -11.29 9.54 15.61
N ILE A 94 -11.30 8.59 16.56
CA ILE A 94 -12.42 7.64 16.77
C ILE A 94 -13.72 8.42 16.88
N ASP A 95 -14.79 7.92 16.23
CA ASP A 95 -16.13 8.50 16.18
C ASP A 95 -16.25 9.90 15.53
N GLN A 96 -15.14 10.44 15.02
CA GLN A 96 -15.19 11.69 14.26
C GLN A 96 -15.36 11.39 12.77
N LYS A 97 -16.10 12.24 12.04
CA LYS A 97 -16.22 12.12 10.59
C LYS A 97 -14.83 12.19 9.94
N TYR A 98 -14.54 11.29 9.01
CA TYR A 98 -13.28 11.30 8.25
C TYR A 98 -13.04 12.67 7.57
N ALA A 99 -14.12 13.28 7.06
CA ALA A 99 -14.08 14.60 6.44
C ALA A 99 -13.72 15.74 7.43
N ALA A 100 -13.84 15.55 8.74
CA ALA A 100 -13.35 16.53 9.72
C ALA A 100 -11.81 16.59 9.74
N VAL A 101 -11.14 15.47 9.41
CA VAL A 101 -9.68 15.39 9.31
C VAL A 101 -9.18 15.85 7.94
N TYR A 102 -9.90 15.48 6.88
CA TYR A 102 -9.61 15.80 5.49
C TYR A 102 -10.77 16.58 4.87
N GLN A 103 -10.76 17.91 4.99
CA GLN A 103 -11.84 18.78 4.56
C GLN A 103 -12.17 18.68 3.06
N ASN A 104 -11.22 18.28 2.24
CA ASN A 104 -11.45 17.98 0.82
C ASN A 104 -12.31 16.75 0.57
N MET A 105 -12.65 16.00 1.61
CA MET A 105 -13.55 14.84 1.57
C MET A 105 -14.98 15.16 2.07
N VAL A 106 -15.28 16.41 2.39
CA VAL A 106 -16.64 16.85 2.77
C VAL A 106 -17.62 16.52 1.63
N GLN A 107 -18.77 15.96 1.97
CA GLN A 107 -19.81 15.47 1.04
C GLN A 107 -19.36 14.30 0.14
N ILE A 108 -18.16 13.76 0.33
CA ILE A 108 -17.64 12.63 -0.42
C ILE A 108 -17.54 11.40 0.49
N VAL A 109 -17.03 11.57 1.71
CA VAL A 109 -16.92 10.51 2.74
C VAL A 109 -17.70 10.95 3.97
N GLU A 110 -18.83 10.33 4.20
CA GLU A 110 -19.68 10.61 5.37
C GLU A 110 -19.37 9.68 6.54
N ASP A 111 -18.53 8.66 6.33
CA ASP A 111 -18.17 7.69 7.34
C ASP A 111 -17.39 8.32 8.49
N VAL A 112 -17.55 7.72 9.67
CA VAL A 112 -16.78 8.05 10.87
C VAL A 112 -15.52 7.20 10.94
N CYS A 113 -14.49 7.76 11.57
CA CYS A 113 -13.29 7.01 11.88
C CYS A 113 -13.59 5.98 12.98
N LYS A 114 -13.07 4.78 12.81
CA LYS A 114 -13.17 3.68 13.77
C LYS A 114 -11.81 3.45 14.44
N ASP A 115 -11.78 2.61 15.45
CA ASP A 115 -10.55 2.18 16.08
C ASP A 115 -9.70 1.27 15.17
N ASP A 116 -8.61 0.75 15.71
CA ASP A 116 -7.69 -0.14 15.01
C ASP A 116 -7.92 -1.63 15.35
N ASN A 117 -9.16 -2.02 15.69
CA ASN A 117 -9.51 -3.39 16.01
C ASN A 117 -9.46 -4.27 14.75
N MET A 118 -8.31 -4.89 14.53
CA MET A 118 -8.06 -5.69 13.32
C MET A 118 -8.87 -6.99 13.31
N GLU A 119 -9.20 -7.58 14.47
CA GLU A 119 -10.01 -8.79 14.56
C GLU A 119 -11.45 -8.53 14.10
N GLU A 120 -12.09 -7.49 14.62
CA GLU A 120 -13.42 -7.07 14.20
C GLU A 120 -13.44 -6.69 12.70
N LEU A 121 -12.40 -5.99 12.26
CA LEU A 121 -12.27 -5.57 10.87
C LEU A 121 -12.15 -6.76 9.92
N ALA A 122 -11.43 -7.82 10.32
CA ALA A 122 -11.23 -9.01 9.51
C ALA A 122 -12.53 -9.74 9.16
N ASP A 123 -13.56 -9.63 9.99
CA ASP A 123 -14.87 -10.22 9.72
C ASP A 123 -15.72 -9.40 8.72
N GLN A 124 -15.32 -8.17 8.42
CA GLN A 124 -16.11 -7.22 7.62
C GLN A 124 -15.53 -6.97 6.22
N VAL A 125 -14.27 -7.32 5.98
CA VAL A 125 -13.56 -6.95 4.75
C VAL A 125 -12.85 -8.13 4.10
N ASP A 126 -12.41 -7.95 2.85
CA ASP A 126 -11.61 -8.94 2.10
C ASP A 126 -10.10 -8.62 2.19
N VAL A 127 -9.75 -7.37 2.46
CA VAL A 127 -8.36 -6.89 2.55
C VAL A 127 -8.22 -5.78 3.58
N ILE A 128 -7.17 -5.88 4.39
CA ILE A 128 -6.77 -4.84 5.34
C ILE A 128 -5.48 -4.18 4.86
N PHE A 129 -5.48 -2.86 4.84
CA PHE A 129 -4.28 -2.05 4.67
C PHE A 129 -3.84 -1.48 6.01
N THR A 130 -2.58 -1.64 6.37
CA THR A 130 -2.00 -1.02 7.56
C THR A 130 -1.06 0.11 7.15
N ALA A 131 -1.46 1.35 7.41
CA ALA A 131 -0.68 2.57 7.17
C ALA A 131 -0.21 3.16 8.51
N THR A 132 0.45 2.33 9.30
CA THR A 132 0.80 2.55 10.71
C THR A 132 2.31 2.67 10.91
N PRO A 133 2.78 3.14 12.08
CA PRO A 133 4.18 3.05 12.46
C PRO A 133 4.68 1.60 12.49
N GLN A 134 6.00 1.43 12.39
CA GLN A 134 6.67 0.14 12.48
C GLN A 134 6.38 -0.56 13.82
N GLY A 135 6.29 -1.89 13.80
CA GLY A 135 5.97 -2.75 14.93
C GLY A 135 4.48 -2.91 15.19
N PHE A 136 3.64 -2.05 14.62
CA PHE A 136 2.22 -2.07 14.91
C PHE A 136 1.47 -3.17 14.17
N CYS A 137 1.68 -3.32 12.86
CA CYS A 137 1.07 -4.39 12.08
C CYS A 137 1.47 -5.76 12.65
N ALA A 138 2.77 -5.97 12.89
CA ALA A 138 3.29 -7.20 13.50
C ALA A 138 2.69 -7.50 14.89
N SER A 139 2.33 -6.48 15.66
CA SER A 139 1.72 -6.68 16.99
C SER A 139 0.27 -7.14 16.97
N LEU A 140 -0.44 -6.89 15.88
CA LEU A 140 -1.86 -7.24 15.73
C LEU A 140 -2.07 -8.54 14.93
N LEU A 141 -1.11 -8.90 14.09
CA LEU A 141 -1.26 -9.99 13.14
C LEU A 141 -1.22 -11.35 13.82
N ASN A 142 -2.21 -12.19 13.50
CA ASN A 142 -2.31 -13.56 13.95
C ASN A 142 -2.90 -14.47 12.86
N GLU A 143 -2.92 -15.78 13.07
CA GLU A 143 -3.37 -16.75 12.08
C GLU A 143 -4.89 -16.67 11.84
N ASP A 144 -5.68 -16.31 12.86
CA ASP A 144 -7.12 -16.14 12.71
C ASP A 144 -7.45 -15.02 11.72
N ILE A 145 -6.81 -13.86 11.86
CA ILE A 145 -6.92 -12.73 10.92
C ILE A 145 -6.51 -13.16 9.50
N LEU A 146 -5.35 -13.81 9.36
CA LEU A 146 -4.83 -14.23 8.06
C LEU A 146 -5.65 -15.33 7.38
N SER A 147 -6.42 -16.09 8.15
CA SER A 147 -7.37 -17.07 7.60
C SER A 147 -8.57 -16.40 6.92
N LYS A 148 -8.94 -15.20 7.34
CA LYS A 148 -10.13 -14.46 6.89
C LYS A 148 -9.82 -13.46 5.78
N VAL A 149 -8.70 -12.73 5.92
CA VAL A 149 -8.37 -11.58 5.05
C VAL A 149 -6.94 -11.61 4.54
N LYS A 150 -6.67 -10.83 3.50
CA LYS A 150 -5.32 -10.49 3.08
C LYS A 150 -4.89 -9.18 3.75
N VAL A 151 -3.61 -9.10 4.15
CA VAL A 151 -3.04 -7.91 4.78
C VAL A 151 -1.99 -7.29 3.87
N ILE A 152 -2.13 -5.99 3.62
CA ILE A 152 -1.16 -5.16 2.89
C ILE A 152 -0.55 -4.19 3.88
N ASP A 153 0.67 -4.48 4.30
CA ASP A 153 1.38 -3.66 5.27
C ASP A 153 2.23 -2.59 4.58
N LEU A 154 1.96 -1.32 4.91
CA LEU A 154 2.74 -0.18 4.44
C LEU A 154 3.87 0.19 5.41
N SER A 155 3.94 -0.48 6.57
CA SER A 155 5.06 -0.36 7.51
C SER A 155 6.27 -1.15 7.02
N ALA A 156 7.29 -1.28 7.84
CA ALA A 156 8.47 -2.05 7.50
C ALA A 156 8.44 -3.49 8.05
N ASP A 157 7.39 -3.87 8.77
CA ASP A 157 7.40 -5.05 9.63
C ASP A 157 7.68 -6.37 8.88
N PHE A 158 7.28 -6.46 7.63
CA PHE A 158 7.44 -7.69 6.83
C PHE A 158 8.33 -7.55 5.59
N ARG A 159 9.10 -6.44 5.48
CA ARG A 159 9.93 -6.17 4.29
C ARG A 159 11.24 -6.92 4.28
N ILE A 160 11.84 -7.12 5.46
CA ILE A 160 13.14 -7.76 5.67
C ILE A 160 12.90 -9.16 6.22
N LYS A 161 13.51 -10.17 5.58
CA LYS A 161 13.29 -11.57 5.94
C LYS A 161 14.02 -11.98 7.21
N ASP A 162 15.20 -11.42 7.46
CA ASP A 162 15.98 -11.68 8.66
C ASP A 162 15.47 -10.82 9.83
N GLN A 163 14.91 -11.47 10.86
CA GLN A 163 14.43 -10.83 12.07
C GLN A 163 15.53 -9.99 12.75
N ASN A 164 16.75 -10.50 12.83
CA ASN A 164 17.84 -9.80 13.52
C ASN A 164 18.22 -8.52 12.80
N VAL A 165 18.24 -8.54 11.46
CA VAL A 165 18.48 -7.36 10.63
C VAL A 165 17.36 -6.33 10.83
N TYR A 166 16.08 -6.78 10.83
CA TYR A 166 14.97 -5.88 11.12
C TYR A 166 15.13 -5.21 12.51
N GLU A 167 15.36 -6.00 13.56
CA GLU A 167 15.49 -5.50 14.93
C GLU A 167 16.72 -4.60 15.10
N GLU A 168 17.82 -4.91 14.42
CA GLU A 168 19.01 -4.07 14.42
C GLU A 168 18.73 -2.69 13.80
N TRP A 169 18.06 -2.64 12.64
CA TRP A 169 17.86 -1.36 11.94
C TRP A 169 16.68 -0.56 12.47
N TYR A 170 15.62 -1.20 12.91
CA TYR A 170 14.42 -0.52 13.42
C TYR A 170 14.44 -0.29 14.94
N LYS A 171 15.34 -0.96 15.69
CA LYS A 171 15.51 -0.88 17.15
C LYS A 171 14.22 -1.22 17.91
N ILE A 172 13.45 -2.15 17.39
CA ILE A 172 12.23 -2.69 17.98
C ILE A 172 12.20 -4.21 17.78
N GLU A 173 11.63 -4.93 18.74
CA GLU A 173 11.40 -6.36 18.66
C GLU A 173 10.30 -6.68 17.65
N HIS A 174 10.51 -7.65 16.77
CA HIS A 174 9.49 -8.12 15.83
C HIS A 174 8.45 -9.00 16.54
N LYS A 175 7.19 -8.58 16.58
CA LYS A 175 6.14 -9.23 17.39
C LYS A 175 5.52 -10.47 16.74
N SER A 176 5.73 -10.69 15.45
CA SER A 176 5.21 -11.87 14.73
C SER A 176 6.22 -12.40 13.69
N PRO A 177 7.45 -12.80 14.13
CA PRO A 177 8.51 -13.23 13.21
C PRO A 177 8.16 -14.51 12.45
N GLN A 178 7.26 -15.33 12.97
CA GLN A 178 6.78 -16.55 12.32
C GLN A 178 6.15 -16.30 10.94
N PHE A 179 5.68 -15.09 10.66
CA PHE A 179 5.08 -14.71 9.37
C PHE A 179 6.07 -14.11 8.37
N LEU A 180 7.30 -13.81 8.77
CA LEU A 180 8.33 -13.29 7.86
C LEU A 180 8.58 -14.19 6.63
N PRO A 181 8.67 -15.53 6.78
CA PRO A 181 8.94 -16.41 5.62
C PRO A 181 7.86 -16.34 4.54
N GLU A 182 6.58 -16.20 4.91
CA GLU A 182 5.47 -16.20 3.98
C GLU A 182 5.13 -14.82 3.39
N ALA A 183 5.55 -13.74 4.05
CA ALA A 183 5.31 -12.39 3.55
C ALA A 183 5.96 -12.19 2.19
N VAL A 184 5.23 -11.61 1.24
CA VAL A 184 5.74 -11.33 -0.09
C VAL A 184 6.09 -9.85 -0.22
N TYR A 185 7.29 -9.56 -0.70
CA TYR A 185 7.69 -8.18 -0.97
C TYR A 185 6.89 -7.59 -2.13
N GLY A 186 6.18 -6.50 -1.87
CA GLY A 186 5.11 -5.96 -2.70
C GLY A 186 5.55 -5.12 -3.90
N LEU A 187 6.78 -5.28 -4.42
CA LEU A 187 7.20 -4.61 -5.64
C LEU A 187 6.66 -5.38 -6.85
N CYS A 188 5.55 -4.90 -7.39
CA CYS A 188 4.74 -5.59 -8.40
C CYS A 188 5.49 -5.86 -9.70
N GLU A 189 6.46 -5.04 -10.04
CA GLU A 189 7.27 -5.17 -11.25
C GLU A 189 8.18 -6.39 -11.20
N ILE A 190 8.56 -6.81 -9.99
CA ILE A 190 9.47 -7.94 -9.77
C ILE A 190 8.70 -9.19 -9.31
N ASN A 191 7.78 -9.04 -8.36
CA ASN A 191 7.17 -10.14 -7.61
C ASN A 191 5.70 -10.40 -7.99
N ARG A 192 5.27 -10.02 -9.19
CA ARG A 192 3.86 -10.07 -9.63
C ARG A 192 3.17 -11.42 -9.39
N GLU A 193 3.85 -12.51 -9.69
CA GLU A 193 3.23 -13.84 -9.58
C GLU A 193 3.11 -14.29 -8.12
N GLN A 194 4.12 -14.01 -7.29
CA GLN A 194 4.08 -14.32 -5.85
C GLN A 194 2.99 -13.52 -5.12
N ILE A 195 2.82 -12.25 -5.50
CA ILE A 195 1.81 -11.35 -4.92
C ILE A 195 0.39 -11.91 -5.07
N LYS A 196 0.06 -12.60 -6.16
CA LYS A 196 -1.27 -13.17 -6.40
C LYS A 196 -1.73 -14.12 -5.30
N GLY A 197 -0.80 -14.91 -4.76
CA GLY A 197 -1.06 -15.89 -3.72
C GLY A 197 -0.86 -15.39 -2.29
N ALA A 198 -0.27 -14.21 -2.11
CA ALA A 198 0.13 -13.71 -0.81
C ALA A 198 -1.05 -13.51 0.16
N ARG A 199 -0.86 -13.90 1.42
CA ARG A 199 -1.72 -13.52 2.56
C ARG A 199 -1.23 -12.20 3.16
N ILE A 200 0.09 -12.03 3.23
CA ILE A 200 0.77 -10.83 3.72
C ILE A 200 1.57 -10.22 2.56
N LEU A 201 1.31 -8.95 2.28
CA LEU A 201 2.06 -8.17 1.32
C LEU A 201 2.83 -7.07 2.05
N ALA A 202 4.15 -7.15 2.03
CA ALA A 202 5.03 -6.11 2.54
C ALA A 202 5.20 -5.02 1.49
N ASN A 203 4.45 -3.93 1.60
CA ASN A 203 4.53 -2.84 0.63
C ASN A 203 5.88 -2.10 0.76
N PRO A 204 6.64 -1.93 -0.33
CA PRO A 204 7.97 -1.33 -0.30
C PRO A 204 8.02 0.08 0.31
N GLY A 205 9.16 0.42 0.91
CA GLY A 205 9.47 1.78 1.29
C GLY A 205 9.60 2.72 0.09
N CYS A 206 9.52 4.04 0.32
CA CYS A 206 9.57 5.02 -0.75
C CYS A 206 10.94 5.05 -1.47
N TYR A 207 12.04 5.05 -0.73
CA TYR A 207 13.38 4.98 -1.32
C TYR A 207 13.68 3.61 -1.95
N PRO A 208 13.36 2.45 -1.32
CA PRO A 208 13.48 1.16 -1.97
C PRO A 208 12.71 1.07 -3.28
N THR A 209 11.47 1.52 -3.33
CA THR A 209 10.69 1.54 -4.58
C THR A 209 11.42 2.29 -5.70
N CYS A 210 11.93 3.49 -5.39
CA CYS A 210 12.65 4.30 -6.37
C CYS A 210 13.97 3.65 -6.79
N SER A 211 14.79 3.25 -5.81
CA SER A 211 16.13 2.73 -6.02
C SER A 211 16.11 1.39 -6.75
N ILE A 212 15.31 0.44 -6.27
CA ILE A 212 15.20 -0.89 -6.86
C ILE A 212 14.68 -0.80 -8.30
N LEU A 213 13.61 -0.06 -8.56
CA LEU A 213 13.09 0.09 -9.93
C LEU A 213 14.08 0.75 -10.90
N SER A 214 14.99 1.59 -10.39
CA SER A 214 16.02 2.24 -11.20
C SER A 214 17.21 1.31 -11.50
N ILE A 215 17.56 0.46 -10.53
CA ILE A 215 18.81 -0.33 -10.56
C ILE A 215 18.57 -1.76 -11.01
N TYR A 216 17.48 -2.39 -10.58
CA TYR A 216 17.20 -3.80 -10.81
C TYR A 216 17.38 -4.28 -12.26
N PRO A 217 16.92 -3.56 -13.29
CA PRO A 217 17.15 -4.00 -14.68
C PRO A 217 18.64 -4.11 -15.04
N LEU A 218 19.45 -3.18 -14.55
CA LEU A 218 20.90 -3.15 -14.83
C LEU A 218 21.64 -4.21 -14.01
N ALA A 219 21.27 -4.38 -12.74
CA ALA A 219 21.84 -5.40 -11.86
C ALA A 219 21.53 -6.80 -12.38
N LYS A 220 20.28 -7.06 -12.77
CA LYS A 220 19.83 -8.34 -13.32
C LYS A 220 20.58 -8.76 -14.57
N GLU A 221 20.90 -7.82 -15.46
CA GLU A 221 21.64 -8.06 -16.69
C GLU A 221 23.17 -8.01 -16.47
N GLY A 222 23.66 -7.83 -15.23
CA GLY A 222 25.09 -7.76 -14.91
C GLY A 222 25.81 -6.57 -15.53
N LEU A 223 25.11 -5.47 -15.79
CA LEU A 223 25.65 -4.31 -16.49
C LEU A 223 26.34 -3.30 -15.56
N ILE A 224 26.24 -3.49 -14.24
CA ILE A 224 26.83 -2.61 -13.22
C ILE A 224 27.57 -3.42 -12.17
N ASP A 225 28.61 -2.83 -11.60
CA ASP A 225 29.30 -3.38 -10.43
C ASP A 225 28.58 -2.93 -9.15
N MET A 226 27.91 -3.87 -8.50
CA MET A 226 27.13 -3.62 -7.29
C MET A 226 27.98 -3.11 -6.11
N ASN A 227 29.29 -3.43 -6.09
CA ASN A 227 30.20 -2.96 -5.03
C ASN A 227 30.52 -1.46 -5.11
N THR A 228 30.25 -0.84 -6.26
CA THR A 228 30.50 0.59 -6.50
C THR A 228 29.23 1.41 -6.50
N LEU A 229 28.08 0.79 -6.19
CA LEU A 229 26.77 1.43 -6.24
C LEU A 229 26.63 2.49 -5.15
N ILE A 230 26.32 3.71 -5.56
CA ILE A 230 25.99 4.83 -4.66
C ILE A 230 24.57 5.29 -4.95
N ILE A 231 23.72 5.32 -3.90
CA ILE A 231 22.33 5.76 -3.99
C ILE A 231 22.17 7.09 -3.25
N ASP A 232 21.98 8.17 -3.99
CA ASP A 232 21.64 9.49 -3.45
C ASP A 232 20.18 9.81 -3.74
N ALA A 233 19.29 9.37 -2.84
CA ALA A 233 17.84 9.46 -2.98
C ALA A 233 17.27 10.68 -2.25
N LYS A 234 16.40 11.43 -2.92
CA LYS A 234 15.77 12.64 -2.38
C LYS A 234 14.25 12.45 -2.20
N SER A 235 13.74 12.95 -1.08
CA SER A 235 12.32 12.88 -0.73
C SER A 235 11.75 14.26 -0.44
N GLY A 236 10.48 14.47 -0.78
CA GLY A 236 9.74 15.62 -0.28
C GLY A 236 9.37 15.46 1.20
N THR A 237 9.12 16.58 1.89
CA THR A 237 8.84 16.66 3.33
C THR A 237 7.67 15.78 3.77
N SER A 238 6.66 15.57 2.92
CA SER A 238 5.52 14.70 3.23
C SER A 238 5.93 13.25 3.52
N GLY A 239 7.13 12.81 3.07
CA GLY A 239 7.69 11.50 3.39
C GLY A 239 7.96 11.28 4.87
N ALA A 240 8.13 12.35 5.66
CA ALA A 240 8.30 12.29 7.10
C ALA A 240 7.00 12.02 7.88
N GLY A 241 5.86 11.98 7.18
CA GLY A 241 4.54 11.76 7.78
C GLY A 241 3.90 13.04 8.32
N ARG A 242 2.71 12.88 8.94
CA ARG A 242 1.86 14.00 9.39
C ARG A 242 2.26 14.57 10.76
N GLY A 243 3.13 13.89 11.49
CA GLY A 243 3.56 14.34 12.82
C GLY A 243 4.21 15.72 12.76
N ALA A 244 3.75 16.65 13.62
CA ALA A 244 4.33 17.99 13.72
C ALA A 244 5.73 17.92 14.33
N LYS A 245 6.73 18.36 13.56
CA LYS A 245 8.14 18.48 13.99
C LYS A 245 8.70 19.77 13.43
N VAL A 246 9.63 20.40 14.14
CA VAL A 246 10.29 21.64 13.69
C VAL A 246 10.87 21.44 12.29
N ASP A 247 11.63 20.38 12.07
CA ASP A 247 12.24 20.05 10.76
C ASP A 247 11.24 19.92 9.60
N ASN A 248 9.94 19.84 9.86
CA ASN A 248 8.89 19.70 8.86
C ASN A 248 8.06 20.99 8.68
N LEU A 249 8.35 22.05 9.44
CA LEU A 249 7.66 23.32 9.30
C LEU A 249 7.99 23.97 7.97
N TYR A 250 7.02 24.68 7.38
CA TYR A 250 7.21 25.33 6.09
C TYR A 250 8.43 26.24 6.02
N CYS A 251 8.66 27.05 7.07
CA CYS A 251 9.81 27.96 7.14
C CYS A 251 11.17 27.25 7.21
N GLU A 252 11.20 25.99 7.66
CA GLU A 252 12.42 25.19 7.76
C GLU A 252 12.72 24.43 6.46
N VAL A 253 11.67 24.07 5.71
CA VAL A 253 11.82 23.21 4.52
C VAL A 253 11.73 23.97 3.21
N ASN A 254 11.27 25.22 3.22
CA ASN A 254 11.15 26.00 2.01
C ASN A 254 12.53 26.34 1.45
N GLU A 255 12.74 26.07 0.15
CA GLU A 255 14.02 26.28 -0.55
C GLU A 255 15.24 25.63 0.14
N ASN A 256 15.00 24.57 0.93
CA ASN A 256 16.02 23.88 1.71
C ASN A 256 16.14 22.41 1.31
N ILE A 257 17.34 21.86 1.45
CA ILE A 257 17.65 20.45 1.35
C ILE A 257 18.54 20.03 2.51
N LYS A 258 18.12 18.99 3.23
CA LYS A 258 18.85 18.48 4.41
C LYS A 258 19.17 17.01 4.21
N ALA A 259 20.45 16.65 4.31
CA ALA A 259 20.86 15.25 4.35
C ALA A 259 20.47 14.63 5.70
N TYR A 260 19.95 13.41 5.67
CA TYR A 260 19.66 12.62 6.87
C TYR A 260 19.91 11.14 6.62
N GLY A 261 20.18 10.39 7.70
CA GLY A 261 20.39 8.95 7.61
C GLY A 261 21.58 8.55 6.73
N VAL A 262 22.62 9.41 6.63
CA VAL A 262 23.82 9.11 5.82
C VAL A 262 24.48 7.85 6.37
N ALA A 263 24.67 6.83 5.52
CA ALA A 263 25.20 5.51 5.82
C ALA A 263 24.46 4.75 6.98
N SER A 264 23.27 5.22 7.36
CA SER A 264 22.49 4.63 8.47
C SER A 264 20.97 4.66 8.23
N HIS A 265 20.53 4.88 7.00
CA HIS A 265 19.12 4.94 6.68
C HIS A 265 18.46 3.56 6.76
N ARG A 266 17.33 3.46 7.43
CA ARG A 266 16.58 2.19 7.68
C ARG A 266 16.14 1.44 6.41
N HIS A 267 16.13 2.09 5.25
CA HIS A 267 15.85 1.42 3.98
C HIS A 267 17.08 0.76 3.33
N THR A 268 18.29 0.93 3.92
CA THR A 268 19.50 0.29 3.38
C THR A 268 19.37 -1.22 3.28
N PRO A 269 19.05 -1.97 4.36
CA PRO A 269 18.95 -3.42 4.29
C PRO A 269 17.81 -3.89 3.39
N GLU A 270 16.71 -3.11 3.30
CA GLU A 270 15.59 -3.42 2.39
C GLU A 270 16.04 -3.33 0.92
N ILE A 271 16.87 -2.35 0.57
CA ILE A 271 17.40 -2.21 -0.80
C ILE A 271 18.41 -3.32 -1.11
N GLU A 272 19.30 -3.60 -0.18
CA GLU A 272 20.34 -4.63 -0.32
C GLU A 272 19.75 -6.03 -0.46
N GLU A 273 18.67 -6.36 0.29
CA GLU A 273 18.00 -7.65 0.18
C GLU A 273 17.31 -7.86 -1.17
N GLN A 274 16.91 -6.79 -1.84
CA GLN A 274 16.10 -6.87 -3.06
C GLN A 274 16.91 -6.68 -4.36
N LEU A 275 18.18 -6.29 -4.29
CA LEU A 275 19.09 -6.11 -5.42
C LEU A 275 20.10 -7.24 -5.50
#